data_c845a440c173b9a7735934de2bbeafc1
#
_entry.id   c845a440c173b9a7735934de2bbeafc1
#
_cell.length_a   1.000
_cell.length_b   1.000
_cell.length_c   1.000
_cell.angle_alpha   90.00
_cell.angle_beta   90.00
_cell.angle_gamma   90.00
#
_symmetry.space_group_name_H-M   'P 1'
#
loop_
_entity.id
_entity.type
_entity.pdbx_description
1 polymer ?
#
loop_
_entity_poly.entity_id
_entity_poly.type
_entity_poly.pdbx_seq_one_letter_code
_entity_poly.pdbx_strand_id
1 'polypeptide(L)'
;MSTSAISVPSTSATVETTPLLTVARHRYNVHSVAESTSTEYTPESDMVDITKDRYDLSTFRGRLMHFATVTSPLTLLASNAELKAAQEHVTTIESKFPSNRTTGEYYVTRQEAQKYWKAKQLVDSSVHPDTGEVILLPFRMAAFVPTNLLVVGGMLMPNPTLASIVFWQWVNQSLNVAVNYSNANKSVPMNMKEVGFAYAAATTSAVGIAVGMSRGVPKLKVSPGVKGVLTGLVPFVSVASAGIVNISCMRWKEIKDGVGVFIRDADGNRHQIGESSKAGQRAVAMTAASRVLTNIPTLILPPLALRFLQRTKLIPVSGPLTRAVDLAMIGTSLLVFLPPAIATFPQVAKIDPKQLETKFHNLTDPEGRPITQVEFNKGL
;
A
#
# COMPACT_ATOMS: atom_id res chain seq x y z
N MET A 1 -41.71 46.30 -1.12
CA MET A 1 -40.45 46.33 -1.86
C MET A 1 -39.64 45.15 -1.41
N SER A 2 -39.50 44.19 -2.31
CA SER A 2 -39.02 42.82 -2.08
C SER A 2 -37.51 42.76 -2.18
N THR A 3 -36.83 42.27 -1.15
CA THR A 3 -35.40 41.95 -1.19
C THR A 3 -35.26 40.44 -1.33
N SER A 4 -34.90 40.02 -2.54
CA SER A 4 -34.56 38.61 -2.85
C SER A 4 -33.20 38.28 -2.28
N ALA A 5 -33.13 37.28 -1.40
CA ALA A 5 -31.90 36.70 -0.93
C ALA A 5 -31.40 35.66 -1.99
N ILE A 6 -30.20 35.87 -2.50
CA ILE A 6 -29.49 34.94 -3.36
C ILE A 6 -28.85 33.87 -2.48
N SER A 7 -29.34 32.67 -2.62
CA SER A 7 -28.73 31.47 -2.03
C SER A 7 -27.49 31.04 -2.84
N VAL A 8 -26.33 31.06 -2.18
CA VAL A 8 -25.08 30.52 -2.72
C VAL A 8 -25.02 29.01 -2.39
N PRO A 9 -24.82 28.11 -3.37
CA PRO A 9 -24.63 26.70 -3.05
C PRO A 9 -23.23 26.49 -2.49
N SER A 10 -23.14 25.96 -1.28
CA SER A 10 -21.87 25.50 -0.66
C SER A 10 -21.44 24.18 -1.32
N THR A 11 -20.56 24.26 -2.29
CA THR A 11 -19.85 23.08 -2.83
C THR A 11 -18.64 22.80 -1.94
N SER A 12 -18.80 21.95 -0.94
CA SER A 12 -17.67 21.36 -0.23
C SER A 12 -17.11 20.20 -1.07
N ALA A 13 -16.15 20.49 -1.93
CA ALA A 13 -15.35 19.46 -2.58
C ALA A 13 -14.38 18.90 -1.56
N THR A 14 -14.66 17.74 -1.02
CA THR A 14 -13.72 16.94 -0.23
C THR A 14 -12.65 16.39 -1.17
N VAL A 15 -11.45 16.95 -1.11
CA VAL A 15 -10.27 16.45 -1.82
C VAL A 15 -9.76 15.22 -1.07
N GLU A 16 -10.06 14.04 -1.56
CA GLU A 16 -9.43 12.79 -1.09
C GLU A 16 -8.03 12.66 -1.71
N THR A 17 -7.01 12.82 -0.89
CA THR A 17 -5.61 12.60 -1.28
C THR A 17 -5.21 11.14 -1.03
N THR A 18 -4.71 10.47 -2.05
CA THR A 18 -4.47 9.03 -2.03
C THR A 18 -3.05 8.63 -2.39
N PRO A 19 -2.37 7.80 -1.59
CA PRO A 19 -1.12 7.12 -1.97
C PRO A 19 -1.34 5.67 -2.43
N LEU A 20 -0.32 5.10 -3.05
CA LEU A 20 0.02 3.83 -3.69
C LEU A 20 -0.90 2.60 -3.58
N LEU A 21 -1.73 2.49 -2.57
CA LEU A 21 -2.60 1.31 -2.35
C LEU A 21 -4.07 1.60 -2.64
N THR A 22 -4.40 2.77 -3.18
CA THR A 22 -5.77 3.14 -3.55
C THR A 22 -6.25 2.48 -4.84
N VAL A 23 -5.32 1.94 -5.64
CA VAL A 23 -5.69 1.16 -6.84
C VAL A 23 -6.67 0.03 -6.51
N ALA A 24 -6.58 -0.51 -5.28
CA ALA A 24 -7.55 -1.51 -4.82
C ALA A 24 -8.91 -0.91 -4.42
N ARG A 25 -9.01 0.40 -4.19
CA ARG A 25 -10.20 1.02 -3.58
C ARG A 25 -11.40 1.12 -4.51
N HIS A 26 -11.20 1.36 -5.79
CA HIS A 26 -12.31 1.59 -6.71
C HIS A 26 -12.95 0.30 -7.22
N ARG A 27 -12.23 -0.81 -7.14
CA ARG A 27 -12.77 -2.12 -7.51
C ARG A 27 -13.43 -2.86 -6.36
N TYR A 28 -13.13 -2.48 -5.13
CA TYR A 28 -13.65 -3.14 -3.95
C TYR A 28 -14.56 -2.16 -3.20
N ASN A 29 -15.83 -2.22 -3.53
CA ASN A 29 -16.85 -1.53 -2.76
C ASN A 29 -16.83 -2.12 -1.34
N VAL A 30 -16.25 -1.40 -0.37
CA VAL A 30 -16.29 -1.77 1.04
C VAL A 30 -17.68 -1.49 1.60
N HIS A 31 -18.68 -2.03 0.91
CA HIS A 31 -20.04 -2.10 1.41
C HIS A 31 -20.35 -3.55 1.78
N SER A 32 -20.75 -3.71 3.02
CA SER A 32 -21.17 -4.95 3.65
C SER A 32 -20.05 -5.94 4.00
N VAL A 33 -19.42 -5.70 5.16
CA VAL A 33 -19.13 -6.83 6.03
C VAL A 33 -20.39 -7.00 6.90
N ALA A 34 -21.46 -7.52 6.29
CA ALA A 34 -22.37 -8.36 7.03
C ALA A 34 -21.54 -9.56 7.48
N GLU A 35 -21.66 -9.97 8.72
CA GLU A 35 -21.12 -11.23 9.20
C GLU A 35 -21.36 -12.30 8.16
N SER A 36 -20.32 -12.65 7.38
CA SER A 36 -20.35 -13.88 6.63
C SER A 36 -20.23 -14.97 7.68
N THR A 37 -21.37 -15.47 8.14
CA THR A 37 -21.46 -16.84 8.62
C THR A 37 -20.56 -17.66 7.71
N SER A 38 -19.55 -18.29 8.29
CA SER A 38 -18.73 -19.29 7.64
C SER A 38 -19.66 -20.21 6.85
N THR A 39 -19.74 -19.99 5.54
CA THR A 39 -20.41 -20.94 4.65
C THR A 39 -19.54 -22.17 4.71
N GLU A 40 -20.00 -23.13 5.49
CA GLU A 40 -19.56 -24.50 5.47
C GLU A 40 -19.49 -24.93 4.01
N TYR A 41 -18.32 -25.38 3.59
CA TYR A 41 -18.07 -25.94 2.25
C TYR A 41 -18.93 -27.19 2.11
N THR A 42 -20.10 -27.04 1.50
CA THR A 42 -20.89 -28.15 1.01
C THR A 42 -20.40 -28.50 -0.41
N PRO A 43 -20.04 -29.76 -0.67
CA PRO A 43 -19.51 -30.21 -1.97
C PRO A 43 -20.49 -30.14 -3.15
N GLU A 44 -21.72 -29.70 -2.93
CA GLU A 44 -22.81 -29.90 -3.88
C GLU A 44 -23.07 -28.76 -4.87
N SER A 45 -22.46 -27.59 -4.78
CA SER A 45 -22.58 -26.59 -5.85
C SER A 45 -21.23 -26.29 -6.49
N ASP A 46 -21.04 -26.77 -7.69
CA ASP A 46 -19.92 -26.41 -8.58
C ASP A 46 -20.02 -24.94 -9.06
N MET A 47 -20.94 -24.18 -8.50
CA MET A 47 -21.24 -22.78 -8.82
C MET A 47 -20.61 -21.83 -7.81
N VAL A 48 -19.96 -20.79 -8.31
CA VAL A 48 -19.24 -19.79 -7.52
C VAL A 48 -19.76 -18.40 -7.85
N ASP A 49 -20.10 -17.63 -6.83
CA ASP A 49 -20.46 -16.23 -7.00
C ASP A 49 -19.19 -15.38 -7.21
N ILE A 50 -19.03 -14.86 -8.42
CA ILE A 50 -17.86 -14.05 -8.80
C ILE A 50 -18.08 -12.53 -8.65
N THR A 51 -19.20 -12.09 -8.12
CA THR A 51 -19.41 -10.70 -7.72
C THR A 51 -18.64 -10.36 -6.45
N LYS A 52 -18.35 -11.38 -5.63
CA LYS A 52 -17.53 -11.28 -4.43
C LYS A 52 -16.05 -11.39 -4.73
N ASP A 53 -15.23 -10.80 -3.87
CA ASP A 53 -13.78 -10.93 -3.96
C ASP A 53 -13.37 -12.41 -3.82
N ARG A 54 -12.37 -12.82 -4.61
CA ARG A 54 -11.79 -14.17 -4.53
C ARG A 54 -11.31 -14.53 -3.12
N TYR A 55 -10.83 -13.54 -2.39
CA TYR A 55 -10.29 -13.68 -1.03
C TYR A 55 -11.01 -12.70 -0.10
N ASP A 56 -11.37 -13.14 1.08
CA ASP A 56 -11.96 -12.27 2.10
C ASP A 56 -10.93 -11.26 2.63
N LEU A 57 -11.02 -10.02 2.15
CA LEU A 57 -10.10 -8.94 2.51
C LEU A 57 -10.29 -8.42 3.95
N SER A 58 -11.33 -8.83 4.65
CA SER A 58 -11.51 -8.53 6.08
C SER A 58 -10.49 -9.27 6.92
N THR A 59 -10.09 -10.49 6.50
CA THR A 59 -9.12 -11.34 7.17
C THR A 59 -7.69 -11.04 6.75
N PHE A 60 -6.73 -11.26 7.66
CA PHE A 60 -5.31 -11.18 7.31
C PHE A 60 -4.93 -12.17 6.20
N ARG A 61 -5.44 -13.41 6.27
CA ARG A 61 -5.15 -14.45 5.29
C ARG A 61 -5.66 -14.08 3.90
N GLY A 62 -6.88 -13.55 3.82
CA GLY A 62 -7.45 -13.13 2.54
C GLY A 62 -6.65 -11.99 1.91
N ARG A 63 -6.29 -10.96 2.70
CA ARG A 63 -5.39 -9.88 2.24
C ARG A 63 -4.03 -10.41 1.80
N LEU A 64 -3.42 -11.32 2.56
CA LEU A 64 -2.14 -11.93 2.21
C LEU A 64 -2.20 -12.62 0.84
N MET A 65 -3.21 -13.46 0.62
CA MET A 65 -3.39 -14.17 -0.65
C MET A 65 -3.65 -13.21 -1.81
N HIS A 66 -4.45 -12.18 -1.57
CA HIS A 66 -4.72 -11.14 -2.56
C HIS A 66 -3.42 -10.41 -2.98
N PHE A 67 -2.66 -9.87 -2.03
CA PHE A 67 -1.44 -9.13 -2.35
C PHE A 67 -0.36 -10.04 -2.97
N ALA A 68 -0.20 -11.27 -2.50
CA ALA A 68 0.70 -12.24 -3.13
C ALA A 68 0.31 -12.51 -4.59
N THR A 69 -0.99 -12.49 -4.90
CA THR A 69 -1.49 -12.69 -6.26
C THR A 69 -1.20 -11.48 -7.16
N VAL A 70 -1.50 -10.27 -6.69
CA VAL A 70 -1.35 -9.02 -7.48
C VAL A 70 0.12 -8.63 -7.68
N THR A 71 0.98 -8.87 -6.69
CA THR A 71 2.42 -8.55 -6.77
C THR A 71 3.26 -9.67 -7.40
N SER A 72 2.63 -10.73 -7.90
CA SER A 72 3.34 -11.85 -8.52
C SER A 72 4.09 -11.41 -9.78
N PRO A 73 5.43 -11.57 -9.86
CA PRO A 73 6.19 -11.20 -11.05
C PRO A 73 5.92 -12.11 -12.25
N LEU A 74 5.26 -13.25 -12.07
CA LEU A 74 4.93 -14.17 -13.15
C LEU A 74 4.00 -13.55 -14.19
N THR A 75 3.16 -12.58 -13.80
CA THR A 75 2.29 -11.86 -14.73
C THR A 75 3.03 -10.92 -15.68
N LEU A 76 4.30 -10.63 -15.44
CA LEU A 76 5.16 -9.89 -16.38
C LEU A 76 5.50 -10.69 -17.65
N LEU A 77 5.40 -12.01 -17.59
CA LEU A 77 5.68 -12.89 -18.73
C LEU A 77 4.57 -12.87 -19.77
N ALA A 78 3.40 -12.30 -19.43
CA ALA A 78 2.28 -12.19 -20.35
C ALA A 78 2.56 -11.16 -21.45
N SER A 79 2.25 -11.56 -22.66
CA SER A 79 2.32 -10.70 -23.85
C SER A 79 1.23 -9.62 -23.83
N ASN A 80 1.42 -8.56 -24.61
CA ASN A 80 0.39 -7.52 -24.76
C ASN A 80 -0.91 -8.07 -25.36
N ALA A 81 -0.85 -9.10 -26.20
CA ALA A 81 -2.04 -9.77 -26.75
C ALA A 81 -2.82 -10.51 -25.66
N GLU A 82 -2.14 -11.27 -24.81
CA GLU A 82 -2.76 -11.96 -23.66
C GLU A 82 -3.35 -10.97 -22.66
N LEU A 83 -2.67 -9.84 -22.42
CA LEU A 83 -3.16 -8.79 -21.54
C LEU A 83 -4.45 -8.16 -22.07
N LYS A 84 -4.50 -7.86 -23.37
CA LYS A 84 -5.70 -7.32 -24.02
C LYS A 84 -6.85 -8.33 -23.99
N ALA A 85 -6.60 -9.58 -24.31
CA ALA A 85 -7.60 -10.64 -24.24
C ALA A 85 -8.14 -10.84 -22.81
N ALA A 86 -7.27 -10.77 -21.81
CA ALA A 86 -7.66 -10.83 -20.40
C ALA A 86 -8.55 -9.63 -20.01
N GLN A 87 -8.20 -8.42 -20.48
CA GLN A 87 -8.98 -7.20 -20.21
C GLN A 87 -10.38 -7.29 -20.86
N GLU A 88 -10.47 -7.72 -22.12
CA GLU A 88 -11.75 -7.94 -22.82
C GLU A 88 -12.61 -8.99 -22.10
N HIS A 89 -12.00 -10.09 -21.66
CA HIS A 89 -12.67 -11.16 -20.93
C HIS A 89 -13.24 -10.65 -19.59
N VAL A 90 -12.44 -9.93 -18.80
CA VAL A 90 -12.87 -9.35 -17.52
C VAL A 90 -14.02 -8.37 -17.75
N THR A 91 -13.88 -7.43 -18.69
CA THR A 91 -14.91 -6.43 -19.01
C THR A 91 -16.22 -7.09 -19.46
N THR A 92 -16.14 -8.13 -20.30
CA THR A 92 -17.31 -8.87 -20.79
C THR A 92 -18.05 -9.57 -19.65
N ILE A 93 -17.34 -10.13 -18.68
CA ILE A 93 -17.97 -10.79 -17.53
C ILE A 93 -18.54 -9.74 -16.57
N GLU A 94 -17.77 -8.70 -16.25
CA GLU A 94 -18.23 -7.66 -15.32
C GLU A 94 -19.42 -6.84 -15.87
N SER A 95 -19.59 -6.75 -17.18
CA SER A 95 -20.78 -6.14 -17.81
C SER A 95 -22.08 -6.92 -17.56
N LYS A 96 -21.99 -8.20 -17.22
CA LYS A 96 -23.12 -9.07 -16.88
C LYS A 96 -23.51 -9.01 -15.40
N PHE A 97 -22.70 -8.34 -14.57
CA PHE A 97 -22.99 -8.21 -13.14
C PHE A 97 -24.26 -7.37 -12.93
N PRO A 98 -25.09 -7.71 -11.94
CA PRO A 98 -26.25 -6.91 -11.59
C PRO A 98 -25.84 -5.46 -11.28
N SER A 99 -26.69 -4.49 -11.69
CA SER A 99 -26.45 -3.06 -11.47
C SER A 99 -26.33 -2.72 -10.00
N ASN A 100 -26.98 -3.49 -9.12
CA ASN A 100 -26.83 -3.39 -7.69
C ASN A 100 -25.94 -4.54 -7.15
N ARG A 101 -24.63 -4.27 -7.05
CA ARG A 101 -23.66 -5.25 -6.54
C ARG A 101 -23.85 -5.62 -5.06
N THR A 102 -24.64 -4.85 -4.33
CA THR A 102 -24.89 -5.10 -2.90
C THR A 102 -25.86 -6.26 -2.65
N THR A 103 -26.77 -6.48 -3.58
CA THR A 103 -27.82 -7.51 -3.46
C THR A 103 -27.86 -8.49 -4.63
N GLY A 104 -27.11 -8.23 -5.71
CA GLY A 104 -27.06 -9.08 -6.89
C GLY A 104 -25.90 -10.07 -6.84
N GLU A 105 -26.19 -11.33 -7.15
CA GLU A 105 -25.22 -12.42 -7.23
C GLU A 105 -25.11 -12.90 -8.68
N TYR A 106 -23.89 -13.26 -9.10
CA TYR A 106 -23.66 -13.82 -10.43
C TYR A 106 -22.84 -15.10 -10.30
N TYR A 107 -23.52 -16.21 -10.46
CA TYR A 107 -22.95 -17.54 -10.30
C TYR A 107 -22.42 -18.08 -11.62
N VAL A 108 -21.21 -18.62 -11.58
CA VAL A 108 -20.58 -19.32 -12.70
C VAL A 108 -19.97 -20.64 -12.22
N THR A 109 -19.66 -21.52 -13.15
CA THR A 109 -18.93 -22.76 -12.81
C THR A 109 -17.55 -22.45 -12.23
N ARG A 110 -17.03 -23.36 -11.41
CA ARG A 110 -15.70 -23.23 -10.83
C ARG A 110 -14.61 -23.03 -11.89
N GLN A 111 -14.74 -23.66 -13.05
CA GLN A 111 -13.78 -23.49 -14.15
C GLN A 111 -13.83 -22.08 -14.75
N GLU A 112 -15.01 -21.54 -14.95
CA GLU A 112 -15.19 -20.16 -15.43
C GLU A 112 -14.70 -19.15 -14.41
N ALA A 113 -14.99 -19.36 -13.12
CA ALA A 113 -14.49 -18.54 -12.03
C ALA A 113 -12.96 -18.51 -12.01
N GLN A 114 -12.29 -19.66 -12.18
CA GLN A 114 -10.83 -19.71 -12.24
C GLN A 114 -10.26 -18.96 -13.45
N LYS A 115 -10.89 -19.08 -14.62
CA LYS A 115 -10.51 -18.32 -15.83
C LYS A 115 -10.66 -16.83 -15.61
N TYR A 116 -11.80 -16.39 -15.06
CA TYR A 116 -12.05 -14.99 -14.72
C TYR A 116 -11.03 -14.46 -13.73
N TRP A 117 -10.77 -15.16 -12.62
CA TRP A 117 -9.80 -14.70 -11.62
C TRP A 117 -8.36 -14.67 -12.13
N LYS A 118 -7.97 -15.61 -13.03
CA LYS A 118 -6.67 -15.58 -13.68
C LYS A 118 -6.54 -14.38 -14.61
N ALA A 119 -7.55 -14.09 -15.41
CA ALA A 119 -7.60 -12.90 -16.26
C ALA A 119 -7.59 -11.62 -15.42
N LYS A 120 -8.39 -11.57 -14.35
CA LYS A 120 -8.45 -10.45 -13.42
C LYS A 120 -7.12 -10.20 -12.72
N GLN A 121 -6.41 -11.24 -12.28
CA GLN A 121 -5.06 -11.12 -11.73
C GLN A 121 -4.10 -10.42 -12.72
N LEU A 122 -4.14 -10.82 -13.98
CA LEU A 122 -3.29 -10.24 -15.02
C LEU A 122 -3.64 -8.76 -15.26
N VAL A 123 -4.93 -8.44 -15.31
CA VAL A 123 -5.41 -7.07 -15.46
C VAL A 123 -5.04 -6.23 -14.23
N ASP A 124 -5.34 -6.68 -13.02
CA ASP A 124 -5.10 -5.93 -11.78
C ASP A 124 -3.62 -5.66 -11.51
N SER A 125 -2.73 -6.53 -12.02
CA SER A 125 -1.27 -6.37 -11.88
C SER A 125 -0.63 -5.47 -12.93
N SER A 126 -1.33 -5.13 -14.03
CA SER A 126 -0.70 -4.56 -15.22
C SER A 126 -1.47 -3.42 -15.90
N VAL A 127 -2.77 -3.27 -15.62
CA VAL A 127 -3.66 -2.30 -16.27
C VAL A 127 -4.17 -1.30 -15.24
N HIS A 128 -4.24 -0.05 -15.62
CA HIS A 128 -4.76 1.02 -14.77
C HIS A 128 -6.29 0.86 -14.59
N PRO A 129 -6.81 0.81 -13.35
CA PRO A 129 -8.23 0.51 -13.09
C PRO A 129 -9.20 1.53 -13.68
N ASP A 130 -8.85 2.82 -13.67
CA ASP A 130 -9.77 3.89 -14.08
C ASP A 130 -9.69 4.19 -15.58
N THR A 131 -8.48 4.09 -16.18
CA THR A 131 -8.30 4.43 -17.60
C THR A 131 -8.32 3.24 -18.53
N GLY A 132 -8.15 2.02 -18.00
CA GLY A 132 -8.01 0.82 -18.81
C GLY A 132 -6.72 0.74 -19.62
N GLU A 133 -5.80 1.70 -19.43
CA GLU A 133 -4.52 1.73 -20.15
C GLU A 133 -3.50 0.77 -19.50
N VAL A 134 -2.68 0.17 -20.34
CA VAL A 134 -1.59 -0.70 -19.88
C VAL A 134 -0.50 0.17 -19.27
N ILE A 135 -0.19 -0.09 -17.99
CA ILE A 135 0.87 0.62 -17.27
C ILE A 135 2.24 0.24 -17.85
N LEU A 136 3.16 1.21 -17.93
CA LEU A 136 4.54 0.96 -18.33
C LEU A 136 5.18 -0.13 -17.46
N LEU A 137 5.88 -1.06 -18.08
CA LEU A 137 6.36 -2.30 -17.47
C LEU A 137 7.08 -2.10 -16.12
N PRO A 138 8.03 -1.16 -15.96
CA PRO A 138 8.71 -0.97 -14.66
C PRO A 138 7.81 -0.48 -13.54
N PHE A 139 6.65 0.09 -13.86
CA PHE A 139 5.73 0.70 -12.89
C PHE A 139 4.48 -0.15 -12.61
N ARG A 140 4.36 -1.33 -13.25
CA ARG A 140 3.29 -2.29 -12.96
C ARG A 140 3.44 -2.85 -11.55
N MET A 141 2.32 -3.18 -10.91
CA MET A 141 2.35 -3.86 -9.61
C MET A 141 3.13 -5.17 -9.66
N ALA A 142 3.02 -5.92 -10.77
CA ALA A 142 3.79 -7.13 -11.02
C ALA A 142 5.31 -6.87 -11.09
N ALA A 143 5.74 -5.71 -11.54
CA ALA A 143 7.16 -5.35 -11.65
C ALA A 143 7.77 -4.87 -10.32
N PHE A 144 6.97 -4.75 -9.26
CA PHE A 144 7.44 -4.20 -7.99
C PHE A 144 8.68 -4.94 -7.46
N VAL A 145 8.65 -6.28 -7.45
CA VAL A 145 9.78 -7.08 -6.97
C VAL A 145 11.03 -6.93 -7.85
N PRO A 146 11.00 -7.16 -9.17
CA PRO A 146 12.20 -7.05 -9.99
C PRO A 146 12.78 -5.62 -10.05
N THR A 147 11.95 -4.57 -10.09
CA THR A 147 12.45 -3.19 -10.08
C THR A 147 13.07 -2.81 -8.75
N ASN A 148 12.43 -3.18 -7.62
CA ASN A 148 13.01 -2.94 -6.31
C ASN A 148 14.25 -3.79 -6.03
N LEU A 149 14.36 -5.00 -6.60
CA LEU A 149 15.58 -5.81 -6.49
C LEU A 149 16.81 -5.07 -7.03
N LEU A 150 16.67 -4.38 -8.18
CA LEU A 150 17.74 -3.56 -8.74
C LEU A 150 18.09 -2.38 -7.84
N VAL A 151 17.08 -1.66 -7.35
CA VAL A 151 17.28 -0.47 -6.52
C VAL A 151 17.86 -0.83 -5.16
N VAL A 152 17.29 -1.82 -4.47
CA VAL A 152 17.77 -2.27 -3.15
C VAL A 152 19.15 -2.90 -3.27
N GLY A 153 19.41 -3.70 -4.33
CA GLY A 153 20.73 -4.24 -4.61
C GLY A 153 21.79 -3.15 -4.80
N GLY A 154 21.44 -2.06 -5.49
CA GLY A 154 22.28 -0.89 -5.64
C GLY A 154 22.51 -0.13 -4.33
N MET A 155 21.47 0.02 -3.50
CA MET A 155 21.56 0.69 -2.19
C MET A 155 22.38 -0.10 -1.16
N LEU A 156 22.36 -1.43 -1.23
CA LEU A 156 23.08 -2.35 -0.34
C LEU A 156 24.47 -2.73 -0.90
N MET A 157 24.93 -2.04 -1.96
CA MET A 157 26.26 -2.29 -2.54
C MET A 157 27.36 -2.08 -1.49
N PRO A 158 28.33 -3.02 -1.34
CA PRO A 158 29.44 -2.85 -0.41
C PRO A 158 30.37 -1.72 -0.83
N ASN A 159 30.89 -0.98 0.15
CA ASN A 159 31.80 0.15 -0.02
C ASN A 159 31.27 1.18 -1.05
N PRO A 160 30.03 1.67 -0.90
CA PRO A 160 29.45 2.59 -1.86
C PRO A 160 30.19 3.92 -1.83
N THR A 161 30.45 4.51 -3.00
CA THR A 161 30.89 5.89 -3.10
C THR A 161 29.77 6.84 -2.71
N LEU A 162 30.10 8.07 -2.33
CA LEU A 162 29.09 9.09 -2.01
C LEU A 162 28.13 9.33 -3.19
N ALA A 163 28.68 9.37 -4.40
CA ALA A 163 27.87 9.52 -5.61
C ALA A 163 26.88 8.35 -5.80
N SER A 164 27.34 7.12 -5.53
CA SER A 164 26.48 5.93 -5.57
C SER A 164 25.34 6.00 -4.54
N ILE A 165 25.66 6.45 -3.31
CA ILE A 165 24.65 6.62 -2.25
C ILE A 165 23.59 7.63 -2.68
N VAL A 166 24.00 8.80 -3.16
CA VAL A 166 23.08 9.85 -3.64
C VAL A 166 22.23 9.34 -4.81
N PHE A 167 22.87 8.69 -5.79
CA PHE A 167 22.20 8.17 -6.98
C PHE A 167 21.13 7.16 -6.62
N TRP A 168 21.44 6.13 -5.80
CA TRP A 168 20.46 5.09 -5.48
C TRP A 168 19.34 5.58 -4.58
N GLN A 169 19.58 6.54 -3.68
CA GLN A 169 18.50 7.17 -2.92
C GLN A 169 17.58 7.99 -3.84
N TRP A 170 18.15 8.73 -4.78
CA TRP A 170 17.37 9.47 -5.76
C TRP A 170 16.54 8.52 -6.66
N VAL A 171 17.15 7.45 -7.20
CA VAL A 171 16.45 6.45 -8.01
C VAL A 171 15.31 5.80 -7.22
N ASN A 172 15.53 5.45 -5.94
CA ASN A 172 14.50 4.87 -5.09
C ASN A 172 13.29 5.81 -4.92
N GLN A 173 13.53 7.08 -4.63
CA GLN A 173 12.43 8.06 -4.48
C GLN A 173 11.71 8.31 -5.81
N SER A 174 12.45 8.38 -6.92
CA SER A 174 11.89 8.54 -8.26
C SER A 174 11.03 7.35 -8.67
N LEU A 175 11.49 6.13 -8.42
CA LEU A 175 10.70 4.91 -8.65
C LEU A 175 9.41 4.91 -7.82
N ASN A 176 9.50 5.25 -6.54
CA ASN A 176 8.33 5.32 -5.66
C ASN A 176 7.27 6.31 -6.19
N VAL A 177 7.69 7.50 -6.61
CA VAL A 177 6.76 8.50 -7.19
C VAL A 177 6.20 8.02 -8.52
N ALA A 178 7.02 7.45 -9.40
CA ALA A 178 6.56 6.96 -10.70
C ALA A 178 5.55 5.80 -10.58
N VAL A 179 5.82 4.83 -9.68
CA VAL A 179 4.87 3.74 -9.39
C VAL A 179 3.59 4.30 -8.77
N ASN A 180 3.69 5.23 -7.81
CA ASN A 180 2.55 5.89 -7.19
C ASN A 180 1.68 6.59 -8.22
N TYR A 181 2.29 7.40 -9.08
CA TYR A 181 1.60 8.15 -10.12
C TYR A 181 0.92 7.23 -11.14
N SER A 182 1.63 6.16 -11.57
CA SER A 182 1.13 5.23 -12.59
C SER A 182 -0.01 4.34 -12.10
N ASN A 183 -0.17 4.18 -10.78
CA ASN A 183 -1.21 3.35 -10.18
C ASN A 183 -2.22 4.15 -9.34
N ALA A 184 -2.12 5.48 -9.34
CA ALA A 184 -3.01 6.34 -8.57
C ALA A 184 -4.41 6.40 -9.18
N ASN A 185 -5.43 6.58 -8.31
CA ASN A 185 -6.79 6.82 -8.75
C ASN A 185 -6.86 8.15 -9.53
N LYS A 186 -7.20 8.09 -10.81
CA LYS A 186 -7.35 9.24 -11.70
C LYS A 186 -8.73 9.89 -11.66
N SER A 187 -9.70 9.28 -10.99
CA SER A 187 -11.00 9.91 -10.72
C SER A 187 -10.87 11.11 -9.78
N VAL A 188 -9.79 11.16 -8.99
CA VAL A 188 -9.48 12.30 -8.12
C VAL A 188 -8.29 13.06 -8.72
N PRO A 189 -8.45 14.36 -9.06
CA PRO A 189 -7.35 15.13 -9.64
C PRO A 189 -6.21 15.28 -8.64
N MET A 190 -5.02 14.77 -9.01
CA MET A 190 -3.82 14.94 -8.20
C MET A 190 -3.25 16.34 -8.37
N ASN A 191 -2.98 17.00 -7.25
CA ASN A 191 -2.26 18.26 -7.25
C ASN A 191 -0.76 18.01 -7.51
N MET A 192 -0.30 18.19 -8.74
CA MET A 192 1.08 17.95 -9.15
C MET A 192 2.11 18.80 -8.37
N LYS A 193 1.71 19.97 -7.85
CA LYS A 193 2.59 20.79 -7.00
C LYS A 193 2.81 20.12 -5.62
N GLU A 194 1.76 19.57 -5.03
CA GLU A 194 1.86 18.82 -3.76
C GLU A 194 2.71 17.54 -3.95
N VAL A 195 2.51 16.81 -5.05
CA VAL A 195 3.32 15.63 -5.39
C VAL A 195 4.78 16.00 -5.58
N GLY A 196 5.07 17.08 -6.35
CA GLY A 196 6.43 17.57 -6.58
C GLY A 196 7.11 18.02 -5.28
N PHE A 197 6.40 18.72 -4.41
CA PHE A 197 6.90 19.13 -3.10
C PHE A 197 7.21 17.92 -2.20
N ALA A 198 6.29 16.97 -2.09
CA ALA A 198 6.49 15.76 -1.31
C ALA A 198 7.65 14.91 -1.84
N TYR A 199 7.80 14.80 -3.16
CA TYR A 199 8.94 14.14 -3.79
C TYR A 199 10.27 14.84 -3.46
N ALA A 200 10.34 16.16 -3.60
CA ALA A 200 11.56 16.92 -3.29
C ALA A 200 11.93 16.79 -1.81
N ALA A 201 10.96 16.93 -0.90
CA ALA A 201 11.15 16.79 0.53
C ALA A 201 11.63 15.37 0.92
N ALA A 202 11.00 14.33 0.38
CA ALA A 202 11.39 12.95 0.62
C ALA A 202 12.79 12.64 0.08
N THR A 203 13.10 13.08 -1.15
CA THR A 203 14.41 12.88 -1.77
C THR A 203 15.50 13.58 -1.00
N THR A 204 15.30 14.84 -0.62
CA THR A 204 16.26 15.62 0.19
C THR A 204 16.48 14.96 1.55
N SER A 205 15.41 14.48 2.20
CA SER A 205 15.50 13.75 3.47
C SER A 205 16.30 12.46 3.31
N ALA A 206 15.99 11.64 2.30
CA ALA A 206 16.67 10.37 2.03
C ALA A 206 18.18 10.59 1.79
N VAL A 207 18.50 11.49 0.88
CA VAL A 207 19.90 11.81 0.51
C VAL A 207 20.63 12.43 1.70
N GLY A 208 20.03 13.41 2.37
CA GLY A 208 20.63 14.09 3.51
C GLY A 208 20.98 13.12 4.65
N ILE A 209 20.06 12.22 5.00
CA ILE A 209 20.30 11.19 6.03
C ILE A 209 21.33 10.18 5.57
N ALA A 210 21.25 9.68 4.33
CA ALA A 210 22.21 8.72 3.80
C ALA A 210 23.63 9.28 3.81
N VAL A 211 23.82 10.51 3.31
CA VAL A 211 25.11 11.21 3.29
C VAL A 211 25.59 11.52 4.71
N GLY A 212 24.70 12.06 5.56
CA GLY A 212 25.00 12.39 6.94
C GLY A 212 25.47 11.18 7.74
N MET A 213 24.73 10.08 7.66
CA MET A 213 25.12 8.83 8.32
C MET A 213 26.40 8.22 7.73
N SER A 214 26.55 8.19 6.40
CA SER A 214 27.74 7.63 5.76
C SER A 214 29.03 8.38 6.12
N ARG A 215 28.93 9.69 6.35
CA ARG A 215 30.07 10.52 6.81
C ARG A 215 30.25 10.55 8.34
N GLY A 216 29.14 10.42 9.07
CA GLY A 216 29.10 10.51 10.52
C GLY A 216 29.50 9.21 11.22
N VAL A 217 28.97 8.08 10.79
CA VAL A 217 29.21 6.76 11.42
C VAL A 217 30.69 6.40 11.54
N PRO A 218 31.57 6.63 10.54
CA PRO A 218 33.00 6.36 10.68
C PRO A 218 33.70 7.18 11.79
N LYS A 219 33.17 8.36 12.10
CA LYS A 219 33.73 9.27 13.11
C LYS A 219 33.30 8.93 14.53
N LEU A 220 32.31 8.06 14.72
CA LEU A 220 31.85 7.66 16.05
C LEU A 220 32.93 6.87 16.78
N LYS A 221 33.09 7.14 18.08
CA LYS A 221 34.01 6.41 18.98
C LYS A 221 33.31 5.14 19.52
N VAL A 222 32.96 4.20 18.63
CA VAL A 222 32.32 2.93 18.98
C VAL A 222 33.07 1.75 18.36
N SER A 223 32.82 0.53 18.83
CA SER A 223 33.47 -0.66 18.32
C SER A 223 33.30 -0.87 16.82
N PRO A 224 34.25 -1.51 16.13
CA PRO A 224 34.12 -1.82 14.69
C PRO A 224 32.85 -2.60 14.33
N GLY A 225 32.40 -3.48 15.21
CA GLY A 225 31.15 -4.24 15.03
C GLY A 225 29.92 -3.32 15.01
N VAL A 226 29.85 -2.38 15.95
CA VAL A 226 28.76 -1.37 16.01
C VAL A 226 28.79 -0.47 14.78
N LYS A 227 29.98 0.03 14.38
CA LYS A 227 30.11 0.82 13.13
C LYS A 227 29.58 0.07 11.93
N GLY A 228 29.93 -1.21 11.82
CA GLY A 228 29.44 -2.05 10.73
C GLY A 228 27.92 -2.21 10.72
N VAL A 229 27.28 -2.36 11.89
CA VAL A 229 25.81 -2.41 11.99
C VAL A 229 25.20 -1.07 11.56
N LEU A 230 25.69 0.04 12.12
CA LEU A 230 25.18 1.38 11.79
C LEU A 230 25.33 1.70 10.30
N THR A 231 26.46 1.34 9.69
CA THR A 231 26.66 1.49 8.24
C THR A 231 25.66 0.67 7.44
N GLY A 232 25.39 -0.57 7.86
CA GLY A 232 24.38 -1.42 7.21
C GLY A 232 22.95 -0.91 7.34
N LEU A 233 22.66 -0.08 8.37
CA LEU A 233 21.35 0.52 8.58
C LEU A 233 21.12 1.82 7.79
N VAL A 234 22.15 2.39 7.17
CA VAL A 234 22.02 3.66 6.42
C VAL A 234 20.90 3.62 5.39
N PRO A 235 20.80 2.62 4.49
CA PRO A 235 19.71 2.56 3.51
C PRO A 235 18.34 2.51 4.18
N PHE A 236 18.18 1.70 5.23
CA PHE A 236 16.91 1.57 5.94
C PHE A 236 16.46 2.89 6.58
N VAL A 237 17.33 3.53 7.36
CA VAL A 237 17.00 4.80 8.05
C VAL A 237 16.65 5.88 7.04
N SER A 238 17.38 5.95 5.93
CA SER A 238 17.16 6.94 4.87
C SER A 238 15.79 6.73 4.20
N VAL A 239 15.46 5.50 3.80
CA VAL A 239 14.19 5.18 3.15
C VAL A 239 13.01 5.32 4.10
N ALA A 240 13.15 4.87 5.34
CA ALA A 240 12.11 5.00 6.36
C ALA A 240 11.78 6.47 6.66
N SER A 241 12.81 7.30 6.83
CA SER A 241 12.64 8.74 7.07
C SER A 241 12.00 9.43 5.86
N ALA A 242 12.44 9.11 4.64
CA ALA A 242 11.83 9.65 3.43
C ALA A 242 10.36 9.24 3.31
N GLY A 243 10.01 8.00 3.66
CA GLY A 243 8.64 7.51 3.67
C GLY A 243 7.74 8.27 4.67
N ILE A 244 8.27 8.57 5.87
CA ILE A 244 7.57 9.39 6.87
C ILE A 244 7.35 10.81 6.35
N VAL A 245 8.40 11.45 5.82
CA VAL A 245 8.33 12.82 5.27
C VAL A 245 7.34 12.87 4.12
N ASN A 246 7.43 11.94 3.17
CA ASN A 246 6.53 11.87 2.01
C ASN A 246 5.06 11.81 2.44
N ILE A 247 4.71 10.85 3.31
CA ILE A 247 3.35 10.67 3.81
C ILE A 247 2.85 11.92 4.57
N SER A 248 3.69 12.50 5.41
CA SER A 248 3.34 13.69 6.19
C SER A 248 3.06 14.89 5.28
N CYS A 249 3.86 15.07 4.22
CA CYS A 249 3.67 16.15 3.25
C CYS A 249 2.42 15.93 2.40
N MET A 250 2.21 14.70 1.88
CA MET A 250 1.07 14.41 1.03
C MET A 250 -0.28 14.45 1.76
N ARG A 251 -0.29 14.10 3.04
CA ARG A 251 -1.51 14.03 3.86
C ARG A 251 -1.58 15.12 4.92
N TRP A 252 -0.90 16.24 4.68
CA TRP A 252 -0.88 17.36 5.62
C TRP A 252 -2.28 17.90 5.96
N LYS A 253 -3.17 17.95 4.97
CA LYS A 253 -4.56 18.36 5.16
C LYS A 253 -5.31 17.43 6.12
N GLU A 254 -5.12 16.13 6.02
CA GLU A 254 -5.74 15.17 6.94
C GLU A 254 -5.22 15.31 8.38
N ILE A 255 -3.95 15.72 8.54
CA ILE A 255 -3.38 16.02 9.87
C ILE A 255 -4.02 17.29 10.45
N LYS A 256 -4.25 18.31 9.62
CA LYS A 256 -4.76 19.61 10.05
C LYS A 256 -6.28 19.62 10.16
N ASP A 257 -6.97 19.25 9.09
CA ASP A 257 -8.41 19.39 8.94
C ASP A 257 -9.15 18.14 9.44
N GLY A 258 -8.49 16.99 9.46
CA GLY A 258 -9.02 15.71 9.94
C GLY A 258 -9.46 14.76 8.84
N VAL A 259 -9.98 13.62 9.29
CA VAL A 259 -10.60 12.58 8.43
C VAL A 259 -11.99 12.26 8.92
N GLY A 260 -12.86 11.81 8.03
CA GLY A 260 -14.21 11.39 8.37
C GLY A 260 -14.22 10.26 9.41
N VAL A 261 -15.05 10.44 10.43
CA VAL A 261 -15.33 9.46 11.48
C VAL A 261 -16.72 8.91 11.25
N PHE A 262 -16.85 7.58 11.37
CA PHE A 262 -18.06 6.85 11.02
C PHE A 262 -18.53 5.95 12.16
N ILE A 263 -19.84 5.76 12.25
CA ILE A 263 -20.48 4.71 13.03
C ILE A 263 -21.17 3.73 12.07
N ARG A 264 -21.43 2.51 12.56
CA ARG A 264 -22.28 1.55 11.85
C ARG A 264 -23.65 1.48 12.53
N ASP A 265 -24.70 1.50 11.73
CA ASP A 265 -26.06 1.18 12.20
C ASP A 265 -26.25 -0.34 12.37
N ALA A 266 -27.44 -0.73 12.82
CA ALA A 266 -27.81 -2.13 13.01
C ALA A 266 -27.81 -2.93 11.69
N ASP A 267 -28.01 -2.26 10.55
CA ASP A 267 -28.01 -2.85 9.20
C ASP A 267 -26.59 -2.91 8.60
N GLY A 268 -25.57 -2.44 9.35
CA GLY A 268 -24.16 -2.44 8.92
C GLY A 268 -23.77 -1.26 8.02
N ASN A 269 -24.67 -0.32 7.72
CA ASN A 269 -24.36 0.87 6.92
C ASN A 269 -23.50 1.84 7.70
N ARG A 270 -22.59 2.52 6.98
CA ARG A 270 -21.68 3.50 7.58
C ARG A 270 -22.26 4.91 7.48
N HIS A 271 -22.40 5.57 8.63
CA HIS A 271 -22.82 6.96 8.73
C HIS A 271 -21.68 7.83 9.21
N GLN A 272 -21.37 8.89 8.46
CA GLN A 272 -20.36 9.85 8.88
C GLN A 272 -20.94 10.75 9.97
N ILE A 273 -20.26 10.81 11.12
CA ILE A 273 -20.64 11.61 12.28
C ILE A 273 -19.85 12.90 12.43
N GLY A 274 -18.85 13.09 11.56
CA GLY A 274 -18.03 14.30 11.54
C GLY A 274 -16.61 14.01 11.08
N GLU A 275 -15.75 15.02 11.22
CA GLU A 275 -14.32 14.96 10.92
C GLU A 275 -13.50 15.16 12.20
N SER A 276 -12.37 14.42 12.32
CA SER A 276 -11.48 14.45 13.46
C SER A 276 -10.03 14.60 13.03
N SER A 277 -9.38 15.65 13.49
CA SER A 277 -7.94 15.88 13.30
C SER A 277 -7.10 14.83 14.06
N LYS A 278 -7.53 14.41 15.25
CA LYS A 278 -6.86 13.33 15.99
C LYS A 278 -6.94 12.00 15.25
N ALA A 279 -8.08 11.69 14.62
CA ALA A 279 -8.21 10.51 13.76
C ALA A 279 -7.29 10.64 12.52
N GLY A 280 -7.20 11.83 11.91
CA GLY A 280 -6.30 12.12 10.80
C GLY A 280 -4.82 11.93 11.18
N GLN A 281 -4.39 12.49 12.29
CA GLN A 281 -3.02 12.31 12.82
C GLN A 281 -2.72 10.82 13.06
N ARG A 282 -3.65 10.08 13.66
CA ARG A 282 -3.50 8.64 13.89
C ARG A 282 -3.45 7.85 12.57
N ALA A 283 -4.29 8.20 11.60
CA ALA A 283 -4.29 7.59 10.27
C ALA A 283 -2.93 7.75 9.58
N VAL A 284 -2.39 8.97 9.57
CA VAL A 284 -1.08 9.27 8.99
C VAL A 284 0.04 8.55 9.74
N ALA A 285 0.02 8.56 11.08
CA ALA A 285 1.01 7.85 11.89
C ALA A 285 0.99 6.33 11.65
N MET A 286 -0.18 5.70 11.56
CA MET A 286 -0.31 4.28 11.25
C MET A 286 0.20 3.96 9.84
N THR A 287 -0.06 4.83 8.87
CA THR A 287 0.44 4.65 7.49
C THR A 287 1.96 4.82 7.44
N ALA A 288 2.51 5.82 8.13
CA ALA A 288 3.95 5.99 8.25
C ALA A 288 4.62 4.77 8.91
N ALA A 289 4.06 4.27 10.01
CA ALA A 289 4.53 3.06 10.68
C ALA A 289 4.49 1.83 9.76
N SER A 290 3.43 1.68 8.97
CA SER A 290 3.33 0.57 8.01
C SER A 290 4.45 0.61 6.98
N ARG A 291 4.78 1.79 6.45
CA ARG A 291 5.91 1.96 5.50
C ARG A 291 7.26 1.62 6.12
N VAL A 292 7.49 2.03 7.38
CA VAL A 292 8.71 1.67 8.10
C VAL A 292 8.81 0.16 8.27
N LEU A 293 7.73 -0.49 8.74
CA LEU A 293 7.70 -1.94 8.96
C LEU A 293 7.86 -2.74 7.66
N THR A 294 7.29 -2.28 6.54
CA THR A 294 7.45 -2.92 5.22
C THR A 294 8.90 -2.91 4.73
N ASN A 295 9.69 -1.88 5.11
CA ASN A 295 11.09 -1.77 4.71
C ASN A 295 12.05 -2.61 5.56
N ILE A 296 11.66 -3.04 6.77
CA ILE A 296 12.52 -3.84 7.67
C ILE A 296 13.01 -5.13 7.00
N PRO A 297 12.13 -6.00 6.49
CA PRO A 297 12.57 -7.28 5.92
C PRO A 297 13.50 -7.10 4.71
N THR A 298 13.27 -6.10 3.90
CA THR A 298 13.99 -5.91 2.64
C THR A 298 15.34 -5.23 2.80
N LEU A 299 15.50 -4.34 3.76
CA LEU A 299 16.70 -3.54 3.95
C LEU A 299 17.56 -3.97 5.15
N ILE A 300 17.01 -4.74 6.09
CA ILE A 300 17.73 -5.18 7.29
C ILE A 300 18.08 -6.66 7.23
N LEU A 301 17.15 -7.54 6.84
CA LEU A 301 17.39 -8.98 6.86
C LEU A 301 18.51 -9.44 5.92
N PRO A 302 18.59 -9.00 4.63
CA PRO A 302 19.65 -9.43 3.73
C PRO A 302 21.07 -9.12 4.25
N PRO A 303 21.40 -7.87 4.66
CA PRO A 303 22.74 -7.61 5.18
C PRO A 303 23.07 -8.34 6.48
N LEU A 304 22.09 -8.62 7.34
CA LEU A 304 22.31 -9.42 8.55
C LEU A 304 22.56 -10.89 8.21
N ALA A 305 21.75 -11.47 7.33
CA ALA A 305 21.89 -12.85 6.90
C ALA A 305 23.23 -13.06 6.14
N LEU A 306 23.60 -12.11 5.27
CA LEU A 306 24.88 -12.14 4.56
C LEU A 306 26.07 -12.16 5.55
N ARG A 307 26.05 -11.29 6.56
CA ARG A 307 27.09 -11.27 7.61
C ARG A 307 27.15 -12.57 8.40
N PHE A 308 26.00 -13.17 8.70
CA PHE A 308 25.96 -14.47 9.38
C PHE A 308 26.61 -15.56 8.54
N LEU A 309 26.24 -15.68 7.24
CA LEU A 309 26.81 -16.64 6.31
C LEU A 309 28.32 -16.46 6.11
N GLN A 310 28.81 -15.24 6.09
CA GLN A 310 30.24 -14.93 6.02
C GLN A 310 30.99 -15.31 7.31
N ARG A 311 30.40 -15.04 8.50
CA ARG A 311 31.00 -15.42 9.79
C ARG A 311 31.08 -16.93 9.97
N THR A 312 30.10 -17.67 9.50
CA THR A 312 30.07 -19.15 9.53
C THR A 312 30.94 -19.78 8.42
N LYS A 313 31.62 -18.96 7.61
CA LYS A 313 32.44 -19.38 6.46
C LYS A 313 31.69 -20.22 5.41
N LEU A 314 30.37 -20.12 5.39
CA LEU A 314 29.52 -20.79 4.38
C LEU A 314 29.64 -20.12 3.00
N ILE A 315 29.97 -18.83 2.98
CA ILE A 315 30.24 -18.09 1.74
C ILE A 315 31.51 -17.23 1.90
N PRO A 316 32.21 -16.89 0.81
CA PRO A 316 33.34 -15.98 0.82
C PRO A 316 32.95 -14.59 1.33
N VAL A 317 33.92 -13.81 1.80
CA VAL A 317 33.70 -12.42 2.21
C VAL A 317 33.42 -11.51 1.01
N SER A 318 33.92 -11.85 -0.16
CA SER A 318 33.74 -11.07 -1.40
C SER A 318 33.75 -12.00 -2.62
N GLY A 319 33.29 -11.50 -3.74
CA GLY A 319 33.30 -12.21 -5.01
C GLY A 319 31.90 -12.38 -5.66
N PRO A 320 31.85 -13.01 -6.83
CA PRO A 320 30.59 -13.18 -7.57
C PRO A 320 29.55 -14.00 -6.82
N LEU A 321 29.96 -15.05 -6.11
CA LEU A 321 29.06 -15.89 -5.30
C LEU A 321 28.40 -15.09 -4.19
N THR A 322 29.17 -14.26 -3.48
CA THR A 322 28.66 -13.39 -2.42
C THR A 322 27.60 -12.43 -2.97
N ARG A 323 27.81 -11.87 -4.15
CA ARG A 323 26.85 -10.98 -4.83
C ARG A 323 25.58 -11.72 -5.25
N ALA A 324 25.74 -12.91 -5.82
CA ALA A 324 24.59 -13.74 -6.21
C ALA A 324 23.72 -14.09 -4.99
N VAL A 325 24.35 -14.48 -3.87
CA VAL A 325 23.65 -14.79 -2.61
C VAL A 325 22.98 -13.56 -2.04
N ASP A 326 23.63 -12.40 -2.06
CA ASP A 326 23.05 -11.13 -1.57
C ASP A 326 21.80 -10.76 -2.38
N LEU A 327 21.87 -10.75 -3.71
CA LEU A 327 20.74 -10.49 -4.58
C LEU A 327 19.61 -11.53 -4.42
N ALA A 328 19.96 -12.81 -4.25
CA ALA A 328 18.98 -13.86 -3.98
C ALA A 328 18.25 -13.62 -2.64
N MET A 329 18.97 -13.22 -1.59
CA MET A 329 18.37 -12.89 -0.29
C MET A 329 17.46 -11.65 -0.36
N ILE A 330 17.88 -10.60 -1.08
CA ILE A 330 17.04 -9.41 -1.31
C ILE A 330 15.77 -9.81 -2.07
N GLY A 331 15.92 -10.56 -3.17
CA GLY A 331 14.77 -11.01 -3.97
C GLY A 331 13.81 -11.89 -3.17
N THR A 332 14.34 -12.85 -2.41
CA THR A 332 13.53 -13.70 -1.52
C THR A 332 12.83 -12.86 -0.45
N SER A 333 13.53 -11.90 0.14
CA SER A 333 12.96 -11.00 1.14
C SER A 333 11.79 -10.18 0.56
N LEU A 334 11.95 -9.62 -0.64
CA LEU A 334 10.88 -8.91 -1.33
C LEU A 334 9.68 -9.80 -1.64
N LEU A 335 9.92 -11.01 -2.14
CA LEU A 335 8.84 -11.95 -2.50
C LEU A 335 8.07 -12.46 -1.28
N VAL A 336 8.78 -12.80 -0.21
CA VAL A 336 8.21 -13.49 0.95
C VAL A 336 7.60 -12.51 1.95
N PHE A 337 8.24 -11.38 2.21
CA PHE A 337 7.83 -10.48 3.28
C PHE A 337 6.98 -9.29 2.84
N LEU A 338 7.00 -8.91 1.55
CA LEU A 338 6.19 -7.81 1.06
C LEU A 338 4.67 -8.07 1.20
N PRO A 339 4.13 -9.20 0.72
CA PRO A 339 2.69 -9.45 0.85
C PRO A 339 2.19 -9.48 2.30
N PRO A 340 2.83 -10.18 3.26
CA PRO A 340 2.40 -10.15 4.65
C PRO A 340 2.56 -8.77 5.30
N ALA A 341 3.60 -8.01 4.94
CA ALA A 341 3.78 -6.66 5.49
C ALA A 341 2.64 -5.71 5.07
N ILE A 342 2.22 -5.76 3.80
CA ILE A 342 1.07 -5.00 3.32
C ILE A 342 -0.23 -5.51 3.97
N ALA A 343 -0.40 -6.82 4.06
CA ALA A 343 -1.60 -7.46 4.61
C ALA A 343 -1.84 -7.17 6.10
N THR A 344 -0.80 -6.79 6.85
CA THR A 344 -0.88 -6.54 8.30
C THR A 344 -1.82 -5.38 8.66
N PHE A 345 -1.97 -4.41 7.77
CA PHE A 345 -2.69 -3.17 8.07
C PHE A 345 -4.06 -3.11 7.36
N PRO A 346 -5.18 -3.28 8.09
CA PRO A 346 -6.51 -3.08 7.52
C PRO A 346 -6.73 -1.61 7.14
N GLN A 347 -7.54 -1.35 6.13
CA GLN A 347 -7.83 0.01 5.65
C GLN A 347 -8.69 0.82 6.61
N VAL A 348 -9.63 0.15 7.28
CA VAL A 348 -10.52 0.76 8.27
C VAL A 348 -9.97 0.49 9.65
N ALA A 349 -9.70 1.54 10.40
CA ALA A 349 -9.25 1.45 11.79
C ALA A 349 -10.40 1.82 12.73
N LYS A 350 -10.44 1.16 13.88
CA LYS A 350 -11.38 1.43 14.98
C LYS A 350 -10.66 2.20 16.08
N ILE A 351 -11.38 3.11 16.73
CA ILE A 351 -10.87 3.95 17.81
C ILE A 351 -11.98 4.20 18.85
N ASP A 352 -11.60 4.29 20.12
CA ASP A 352 -12.51 4.74 21.18
C ASP A 352 -12.82 6.24 20.98
N PRO A 353 -14.09 6.65 20.93
CA PRO A 353 -14.48 8.06 20.83
C PRO A 353 -13.82 8.96 21.86
N LYS A 354 -13.49 8.47 23.04
CA LYS A 354 -12.80 9.22 24.10
C LYS A 354 -11.36 9.63 23.73
N GLN A 355 -10.75 8.99 22.74
CA GLN A 355 -9.42 9.33 22.23
C GLN A 355 -9.48 10.43 21.16
N LEU A 356 -10.67 10.80 20.69
CA LEU A 356 -10.91 11.86 19.74
C LEU A 356 -11.17 13.20 20.45
N GLU A 357 -11.68 14.19 19.72
CA GLU A 357 -12.11 15.49 20.26
C GLU A 357 -13.35 15.31 21.13
N THR A 358 -13.55 16.22 22.08
CA THR A 358 -14.67 16.18 23.05
C THR A 358 -16.05 16.05 22.43
N LYS A 359 -16.23 16.55 21.20
CA LYS A 359 -17.48 16.42 20.45
C LYS A 359 -17.90 14.98 20.17
N PHE A 360 -16.98 14.00 20.28
CA PHE A 360 -17.24 12.57 20.05
C PHE A 360 -17.37 11.77 21.35
N HIS A 361 -17.18 12.35 22.54
CA HIS A 361 -17.07 11.58 23.78
C HIS A 361 -18.37 10.92 24.27
N ASN A 362 -19.53 11.54 23.97
CA ASN A 362 -20.82 11.12 24.51
C ASN A 362 -21.78 10.67 23.40
N LEU A 363 -21.26 9.90 22.46
CA LEU A 363 -22.08 9.35 21.39
C LEU A 363 -22.93 8.19 21.91
N THR A 364 -24.21 8.21 21.57
CA THR A 364 -25.16 7.12 21.84
C THR A 364 -25.78 6.63 20.54
N ASP A 365 -26.14 5.35 20.50
CA ASP A 365 -26.93 4.78 19.43
C ASP A 365 -28.41 5.20 19.57
N PRO A 366 -29.28 4.88 18.59
CA PRO A 366 -30.71 5.21 18.66
C PRO A 366 -31.43 4.62 19.87
N GLU A 367 -30.89 3.55 20.45
CA GLU A 367 -31.41 2.89 21.65
C GLU A 367 -30.86 3.49 22.97
N GLY A 368 -30.04 4.56 22.88
CA GLY A 368 -29.46 5.25 24.04
C GLY A 368 -28.24 4.55 24.66
N ARG A 369 -27.69 3.51 24.03
CA ARG A 369 -26.50 2.82 24.53
C ARG A 369 -25.23 3.60 24.10
N PRO A 370 -24.19 3.68 24.94
CA PRO A 370 -22.98 4.41 24.60
C PRO A 370 -22.21 3.70 23.47
N ILE A 371 -21.81 4.45 22.46
CA ILE A 371 -20.97 3.96 21.38
C ILE A 371 -19.53 3.91 21.88
N THR A 372 -18.98 2.70 21.93
CA THR A 372 -17.64 2.45 22.45
C THR A 372 -16.55 2.45 21.36
N GLN A 373 -16.93 2.31 20.10
CA GLN A 373 -16.00 2.30 18.96
C GLN A 373 -16.55 3.05 17.76
N VAL A 374 -15.72 3.87 17.16
CA VAL A 374 -16.00 4.54 15.88
C VAL A 374 -14.94 4.12 14.86
N GLU A 375 -15.29 4.21 13.60
CA GLU A 375 -14.42 3.83 12.49
C GLU A 375 -13.88 5.06 11.78
N PHE A 376 -12.64 4.98 11.32
CA PHE A 376 -12.08 5.95 10.39
C PHE A 376 -11.26 5.24 9.32
N ASN A 377 -11.11 5.89 8.18
CA ASN A 377 -10.27 5.37 7.13
C ASN A 377 -8.81 5.73 7.41
N LYS A 378 -7.97 4.71 7.59
CA LYS A 378 -6.54 4.90 7.77
C LYS A 378 -5.89 5.51 6.52
N GLY A 379 -6.46 5.25 5.34
CA GLY A 379 -5.74 5.41 4.08
C GLY A 379 -4.62 4.36 3.95
N LEU A 380 -4.06 4.26 2.80
CA LEU A 380 -2.98 3.30 2.51
C LEU A 380 -1.68 4.02 2.19
#